data_edeac0e029e249e424b3e01bec389c4b
#
_entry.id   edeac0e029e249e424b3e01bec389c4b
#
_cell.length_a   1.000
_cell.length_b   1.000
_cell.length_c   1.000
_cell.angle_alpha   90.00
_cell.angle_beta   90.00
_cell.angle_gamma   90.00
#
_symmetry.space_group_name_H-M   'P 1'
#
loop_
_entity.id
_entity.type
_entity.pdbx_description
1 polymer ?
#
loop_
_entity_poly.entity_id
_entity_poly.type
_entity_poly.pdbx_seq_one_letter_code
_entity_poly.pdbx_strand_id
1 'polypeptide(L)' 'VSQAYASVAVVIPDEPGALGRVFTDVGETGISVEDMRLEHDDAVAAGLLELSVVPLRAQTLVSALSARGWAAHLVETA' A
#
# COMPACT_ATOMS: atom_id res chain seq x y z
N VAL A 1 -12.07 -22.53 3.44
CA VAL A 1 -10.63 -22.32 3.35
C VAL A 1 -10.34 -20.83 3.34
N SER A 2 -9.54 -20.36 4.28
CA SER A 2 -9.11 -18.98 4.31
C SER A 2 -8.11 -18.73 3.20
N GLN A 3 -8.32 -17.67 2.46
CA GLN A 3 -7.35 -17.26 1.48
C GLN A 3 -6.33 -16.33 2.15
N ALA A 4 -5.06 -16.65 1.97
CA ALA A 4 -4.00 -15.82 2.50
C ALA A 4 -3.70 -14.69 1.53
N TYR A 5 -3.56 -13.49 2.05
CA TYR A 5 -3.16 -12.33 1.27
C TYR A 5 -1.77 -11.86 1.71
N ALA A 6 -1.08 -11.20 0.83
CA ALA A 6 0.15 -10.51 1.16
C ALA A 6 -0.17 -9.05 1.45
N SER A 7 0.58 -8.46 2.35
CA SER A 7 0.38 -7.05 2.71
C SER A 7 1.49 -6.19 2.13
N VAL A 8 1.09 -5.09 1.53
CA VAL A 8 2.01 -4.08 1.01
C VAL A 8 1.81 -2.83 1.85
N ALA A 9 2.88 -2.34 2.47
CA ALA A 9 2.83 -1.14 3.29
C ALA A 9 3.34 0.05 2.49
N VAL A 10 2.61 1.15 2.56
CA VAL A 10 2.98 2.39 1.88
C VAL A 10 2.97 3.51 2.89
N VAL A 11 4.06 4.25 2.99
CA VAL A 11 4.12 5.42 3.84
C VAL A 11 3.46 6.59 3.12
N ILE A 12 2.46 7.18 3.76
CA ILE A 12 1.70 8.29 3.20
C ILE A 12 2.15 9.57 3.89
N PRO A 13 2.78 10.50 3.18
CA PRO A 13 3.19 11.75 3.79
C PRO A 13 1.97 12.58 4.20
N ASP A 14 2.13 13.38 5.26
CA ASP A 14 1.07 14.25 5.74
C ASP A 14 0.98 15.49 4.86
N GLU A 15 0.43 15.30 3.68
CA GLU A 15 0.28 16.35 2.68
C GLU A 15 -1.14 16.32 2.13
N PRO A 16 -1.72 17.48 1.80
CA PRO A 16 -3.04 17.48 1.16
C PRO A 16 -3.04 16.67 -0.13
N GLY A 17 -4.02 15.81 -0.27
CA GLY A 17 -4.20 15.02 -1.49
C GLY A 17 -3.32 13.79 -1.62
N ALA A 18 -2.41 13.53 -0.66
CA ALA A 18 -1.51 12.38 -0.76
C ALA A 18 -2.28 11.06 -0.83
N LEU A 19 -3.29 10.90 0.00
CA LEU A 19 -4.08 9.67 0.03
C LEU A 19 -4.82 9.46 -1.30
N GLY A 20 -5.36 10.53 -1.87
CA GLY A 20 -6.01 10.45 -3.17
C GLY A 20 -5.03 10.06 -4.27
N ARG A 21 -3.81 10.61 -4.23
CA ARG A 21 -2.79 10.27 -5.23
C ARG A 21 -2.39 8.80 -5.16
N VAL A 22 -2.21 8.27 -3.94
CA VAL A 22 -1.80 6.87 -3.82
C VAL A 22 -2.91 5.95 -4.31
N PHE A 23 -4.17 6.25 -4.03
CA PHE A 23 -5.27 5.44 -4.52
C PHE A 23 -5.39 5.49 -6.04
N THR A 24 -5.15 6.65 -6.63
CA THR A 24 -5.12 6.77 -8.10
C THR A 24 -4.01 5.88 -8.67
N ASP A 25 -2.82 5.95 -8.07
CA ASP A 25 -1.67 5.17 -8.55
C ASP A 25 -1.92 3.67 -8.39
N VAL A 26 -2.50 3.25 -7.26
CA VAL A 26 -2.85 1.84 -7.06
C VAL A 26 -3.86 1.40 -8.12
N GLY A 27 -4.87 2.22 -8.39
CA GLY A 27 -5.87 1.90 -9.40
C GLY A 27 -5.28 1.72 -10.79
N GLU A 28 -4.27 2.52 -11.11
CA GLU A 28 -3.62 2.44 -12.42
C GLU A 28 -2.79 1.18 -12.62
N THR A 29 -2.42 0.50 -11.54
CA THR A 29 -1.71 -0.78 -11.64
C THR A 29 -2.61 -1.91 -12.14
N GLY A 30 -3.92 -1.75 -11.99
CA GLY A 30 -4.87 -2.81 -12.31
C GLY A 30 -4.91 -3.95 -11.31
N ILE A 31 -4.17 -3.83 -10.22
CA ILE A 31 -4.13 -4.88 -9.19
C ILE A 31 -5.28 -4.67 -8.22
N SER A 32 -6.07 -5.72 -7.99
CA SER A 32 -7.17 -5.67 -7.04
C SER A 32 -6.66 -5.64 -5.61
N VAL A 33 -7.14 -4.68 -4.84
CA VAL A 33 -6.88 -4.61 -3.40
C VAL A 33 -8.06 -5.26 -2.69
N GLU A 34 -7.78 -6.31 -1.92
CA GLU A 34 -8.83 -7.09 -1.27
C GLU A 34 -9.22 -6.48 0.07
N ASP A 35 -8.30 -5.78 0.69
CA ASP A 35 -8.55 -5.13 1.97
C ASP A 35 -7.53 -4.02 2.15
N MET A 36 -7.85 -3.07 3.00
CA MET A 36 -6.93 -1.96 3.28
C MET A 36 -7.08 -1.53 4.72
N ARG A 37 -6.01 -1.02 5.29
CA ARG A 37 -5.99 -0.47 6.62
C ARG A 37 -5.09 0.75 6.65
N LEU A 38 -5.58 1.83 7.20
CA LEU A 38 -4.81 3.06 7.34
C LEU A 38 -4.57 3.32 8.81
N GLU A 39 -3.30 3.44 9.18
CA GLU A 39 -2.90 3.80 10.52
C GLU A 39 -2.27 5.17 10.49
N HIS A 40 -2.57 5.96 11.49
CA HIS A 40 -2.04 7.30 11.63
C HIS A 40 -1.25 7.38 12.92
N ASP A 41 -0.02 7.88 12.85
CA ASP A 41 0.83 8.06 14.01
C ASP A 41 1.05 9.56 14.20
N ASP A 42 0.50 10.09 15.30
CA ASP A 42 0.62 11.52 15.60
C ASP A 42 2.05 11.94 15.94
N ALA A 43 2.90 10.99 16.32
CA ALA A 43 4.29 11.28 16.65
C ALA A 43 5.14 11.58 15.41
N VAL A 44 4.71 11.11 14.25
CA VAL A 44 5.35 11.41 12.97
C VAL A 44 4.28 11.92 12.02
N ALA A 45 4.62 12.87 11.19
CA ALA A 45 3.67 13.46 10.26
C ALA A 45 3.49 12.56 9.04
N ALA A 46 3.00 11.35 9.28
CA ALA A 46 2.82 10.36 8.22
C ALA A 46 1.77 9.34 8.63
N GLY A 47 1.15 8.72 7.64
CA GLY A 47 0.27 7.58 7.82
C GLY A 47 0.89 6.34 7.22
N LEU A 48 0.43 5.19 7.65
CA LEU A 48 0.83 3.91 7.07
C LEU A 48 -0.39 3.25 6.46
N LEU A 49 -0.33 3.02 5.16
CA LEU A 49 -1.41 2.34 4.45
C LEU A 49 -0.98 0.91 4.18
N GLU A 50 -1.76 -0.05 4.66
CA GLU A 50 -1.53 -1.46 4.37
C GLU A 50 -2.57 -1.93 3.37
N LEU A 51 -2.10 -2.53 2.29
CA LEU A 51 -2.95 -3.04 1.22
C LEU A 51 -2.80 -4.55 1.15
N SER A 52 -3.92 -5.26 1.23
CA SER A 52 -3.91 -6.72 1.12
C SER A 52 -4.22 -7.11 -0.31
N VAL A 53 -3.33 -7.87 -0.92
CA VAL A 53 -3.45 -8.28 -2.31
C VAL A 53 -3.13 -9.75 -2.45
N VAL A 54 -3.48 -10.35 -3.57
CA VAL A 54 -3.10 -11.72 -3.89
C VAL A 54 -1.57 -11.80 -3.89
N PRO A 55 -0.98 -12.82 -3.22
CA PRO A 55 0.48 -12.87 -3.07
C PRO A 55 1.27 -12.78 -4.37
N LEU A 56 0.76 -13.34 -5.45
CA LEU A 56 1.43 -13.26 -6.76
C LEU A 56 1.57 -11.83 -7.28
N ARG A 57 0.74 -10.92 -6.80
CA ARG A 57 0.76 -9.53 -7.28
C ARG A 57 1.47 -8.58 -6.33
N ALA A 58 1.84 -9.04 -5.14
CA ALA A 58 2.36 -8.15 -4.10
C ALA A 58 3.65 -7.45 -4.53
N GLN A 59 4.61 -8.18 -5.06
CA GLN A 59 5.87 -7.58 -5.47
C GLN A 59 5.68 -6.65 -6.66
N THR A 60 4.78 -6.99 -7.57
CA THR A 60 4.47 -6.12 -8.70
C THR A 60 3.90 -4.80 -8.22
N LEU A 61 3.03 -4.84 -7.21
CA LEU A 61 2.46 -3.62 -6.64
C LEU A 61 3.54 -2.76 -5.98
N VAL A 62 4.43 -3.40 -5.19
CA VAL A 62 5.53 -2.68 -4.56
C VAL A 62 6.40 -1.98 -5.62
N SER A 63 6.75 -2.69 -6.67
CA SER A 63 7.59 -2.14 -7.73
C SER A 63 6.90 -0.99 -8.45
N ALA A 64 5.61 -1.14 -8.75
CA ALA A 64 4.85 -0.10 -9.46
C ALA A 64 4.74 1.16 -8.62
N LEU A 65 4.46 1.03 -7.32
CA LEU A 65 4.33 2.18 -6.44
C LEU A 65 5.69 2.84 -6.20
N SER A 66 6.73 2.04 -6.02
CA SER A 66 8.08 2.57 -5.84
C SER A 66 8.54 3.35 -7.06
N ALA A 67 8.19 2.89 -8.26
CA ALA A 67 8.53 3.59 -9.49
C ALA A 67 7.83 4.94 -9.59
N ARG A 68 6.73 5.13 -8.87
CA ARG A 68 6.00 6.40 -8.83
C ARG A 68 6.40 7.27 -7.64
N GLY A 69 7.44 6.89 -6.92
CA GLY A 69 7.99 7.68 -5.84
C GLY A 69 7.43 7.36 -4.46
N TRP A 70 6.58 6.34 -4.33
CA TRP A 70 6.04 5.96 -3.04
C TRP A 70 7.01 5.09 -2.26
N ALA A 71 7.06 5.29 -0.95
CA ALA A 71 7.82 4.42 -0.06
C ALA A 71 6.96 3.18 0.22
N ALA A 72 7.04 2.20 -0.66
CA ALA A 72 6.24 0.98 -0.59
C ALA A 72 7.14 -0.22 -0.36
N HIS A 73 6.69 -1.15 0.48
CA HIS A 73 7.45 -2.37 0.75
C HIS A 73 6.51 -3.49 1.15
N LEU A 74 7.02 -4.70 0.96
CA LEU A 74 6.28 -5.90 1.31
C LEU A 74 6.39 -6.13 2.81
N VAL A 75 5.26 -6.37 3.47
CA VAL A 75 5.24 -6.70 4.88
C VAL A 75 5.39 -8.20 5.02
N GLU A 76 6.41 -8.63 5.76
CA GLU A 76 6.57 -10.05 6.04
C GLU A 76 5.58 -10.47 7.10
N THR A 77 4.83 -11.54 6.80
CA THR A 77 3.98 -12.16 7.78
C THR A 77 4.69 -13.42 8.27
N ALA A 78 4.86 -13.50 9.57
CA ALA A 78 5.49 -14.67 10.17
C ALA A 78 4.55 -15.87 10.13
#